data_f3854c166b38d6916536100268e3225e
#
_entry.id   f3854c166b38d6916536100268e3225e
#
_cell.length_a   1.000
_cell.length_b   1.000
_cell.length_c   1.000
_cell.angle_alpha   90.00
_cell.angle_beta   90.00
_cell.angle_gamma   90.00
#
_symmetry.space_group_name_H-M   'P 1'
#
loop_
_entity.id
_entity.type
_entity.pdbx_description
1 polymer ?
#
loop_
_entity_poly.entity_id
_entity_poly.type
_entity_poly.pdbx_seq_one_letter_code
_entity_poly.pdbx_strand_id
1 'polypeptide(L)'
;MTNKEFIEKLTAPFKPEEILWRVGKKSKDKTKGLAFAYIDGRAVQKRLDAVAGPDKWSVSYTPIDMGTITVSTYNGEVQKTLKGFFATIKIELPEGGFITKQDGANITDFESVKGGISDSFKRVAAACGIGRYLYDLPQTWVPIDQWGNITQVPRLPSWAMPKGSNQAEPPVQEAVSAPSEYPSEYDDPFAGEYPEPMESTMSEPVGSAEITFPSGKYKGQPVSKVHDFGYLRWVVSSSQFRQDIKNAAQGVLDTVSA
;
A
#
# COMPACT_ATOMS: atom_id res chain seq x y z
N MET A 1 -23.23 26.31 15.07
CA MET A 1 -22.10 25.40 15.34
C MET A 1 -20.84 26.23 15.34
N THR A 2 -20.06 26.21 16.42
CA THR A 2 -18.78 26.89 16.52
C THR A 2 -17.71 26.18 15.70
N ASN A 3 -16.60 26.88 15.38
CA ASN A 3 -15.45 26.26 14.71
C ASN A 3 -14.89 25.07 15.51
N LYS A 4 -14.90 25.16 16.84
CA LYS A 4 -14.46 24.06 17.73
C LYS A 4 -15.35 22.82 17.57
N GLU A 5 -16.67 22.98 17.68
CA GLU A 5 -17.63 21.88 17.49
C GLU A 5 -17.53 21.28 16.09
N PHE A 6 -17.29 22.11 15.08
CA PHE A 6 -17.07 21.67 13.70
C PHE A 6 -15.85 20.76 13.59
N ILE A 7 -14.71 21.18 14.13
CA ILE A 7 -13.47 20.41 14.12
C ILE A 7 -13.63 19.11 14.89
N GLU A 8 -14.29 19.13 16.05
CA GLU A 8 -14.59 17.92 16.84
C GLU A 8 -15.41 16.91 16.03
N LYS A 9 -16.42 17.36 15.29
CA LYS A 9 -17.22 16.48 14.41
C LYS A 9 -16.42 15.98 13.22
N LEU A 10 -15.60 16.83 12.59
CA LEU A 10 -14.80 16.49 11.44
C LEU A 10 -13.77 15.39 11.78
N THR A 11 -13.16 15.50 12.96
CA THR A 11 -12.09 14.60 13.42
C THR A 11 -12.59 13.43 14.26
N ALA A 12 -13.91 13.34 14.51
CA ALA A 12 -14.50 12.27 15.32
C ALA A 12 -14.17 10.87 14.75
N PRO A 13 -13.97 9.87 15.61
CA PRO A 13 -13.77 8.49 15.17
C PRO A 13 -14.88 8.02 14.21
N PHE A 14 -14.50 7.18 13.27
CA PHE A 14 -15.43 6.47 12.38
C PHE A 14 -16.05 5.27 13.10
N LYS A 15 -17.19 4.82 12.64
CA LYS A 15 -17.80 3.58 13.14
C LYS A 15 -16.95 2.39 12.70
N PRO A 16 -16.90 1.29 13.49
CA PRO A 16 -16.10 0.12 13.15
C PRO A 16 -16.36 -0.44 11.75
N GLU A 17 -17.62 -0.39 11.28
CA GLU A 17 -18.03 -0.86 9.96
C GLU A 17 -17.54 0.03 8.79
N GLU A 18 -17.11 1.25 9.07
CA GLU A 18 -16.55 2.17 8.08
C GLU A 18 -15.01 2.03 7.97
N ILE A 19 -14.40 1.31 8.92
CA ILE A 19 -12.95 1.10 8.97
C ILE A 19 -12.60 -0.17 8.22
N LEU A 20 -11.76 -0.02 7.21
CA LEU A 20 -11.24 -1.11 6.42
C LEU A 20 -9.87 -1.55 6.96
N TRP A 21 -9.51 -2.79 6.70
CA TRP A 21 -8.25 -3.36 7.17
C TRP A 21 -7.48 -3.98 6.01
N ARG A 22 -6.19 -3.78 6.00
CA ARG A 22 -5.28 -4.41 5.03
C ARG A 22 -4.08 -5.03 5.74
N VAL A 23 -3.46 -6.00 5.11
CA VAL A 23 -2.17 -6.55 5.56
C VAL A 23 -1.05 -5.65 5.07
N GLY A 24 -0.22 -5.18 5.97
CA GLY A 24 1.02 -4.48 5.65
C GLY A 24 2.17 -5.48 5.47
N LYS A 25 2.68 -6.04 6.57
CA LYS A 25 3.77 -7.01 6.55
C LYS A 25 3.25 -8.41 6.88
N LYS A 26 3.76 -9.45 6.21
CA LYS A 26 3.45 -10.85 6.52
C LYS A 26 4.54 -11.46 7.40
N SER A 27 4.16 -12.37 8.31
CA SER A 27 5.09 -13.17 9.10
C SER A 27 5.93 -14.09 8.20
N LYS A 28 7.07 -14.56 8.69
CA LYS A 28 7.98 -15.46 7.93
C LYS A 28 7.27 -16.74 7.49
N ASP A 29 6.40 -17.29 8.32
CA ASP A 29 5.59 -18.50 8.04
C ASP A 29 4.31 -18.21 7.23
N LYS A 30 4.04 -16.91 6.92
CA LYS A 30 2.87 -16.43 6.18
C LYS A 30 1.51 -16.79 6.78
N THR A 31 1.46 -17.11 8.07
CA THR A 31 0.22 -17.44 8.80
C THR A 31 -0.42 -16.20 9.42
N LYS A 32 0.35 -15.13 9.61
CA LYS A 32 -0.10 -13.85 10.21
C LYS A 32 0.29 -12.66 9.35
N GLY A 33 -0.52 -11.62 9.43
CA GLY A 33 -0.25 -10.32 8.81
C GLY A 33 -0.37 -9.20 9.83
N LEU A 34 0.44 -8.16 9.67
CA LEU A 34 0.31 -6.93 10.43
C LEU A 34 -0.88 -6.15 9.87
N ALA A 35 -1.91 -5.96 10.70
CA ALA A 35 -3.14 -5.29 10.29
C ALA A 35 -2.98 -3.77 10.33
N PHE A 36 -3.30 -3.09 9.23
CA PHE A 36 -3.40 -1.65 9.13
C PHE A 36 -4.83 -1.23 8.86
N ALA A 37 -5.33 -0.33 9.71
CA ALA A 37 -6.64 0.28 9.56
C ALA A 37 -6.57 1.44 8.57
N TYR A 38 -7.61 1.61 7.76
CA TYR A 38 -7.75 2.76 6.89
C TYR A 38 -9.24 3.04 6.59
N ILE A 39 -9.50 4.22 6.05
CA ILE A 39 -10.81 4.59 5.50
C ILE A 39 -10.69 4.83 3.99
N ASP A 40 -11.74 4.53 3.25
CA ASP A 40 -11.76 4.82 1.82
C ASP A 40 -12.11 6.29 1.53
N GLY A 41 -11.91 6.71 0.29
CA GLY A 41 -12.21 8.09 -0.12
C GLY A 41 -13.70 8.43 0.00
N ARG A 42 -14.60 7.45 -0.09
CA ARG A 42 -16.06 7.67 0.05
C ARG A 42 -16.45 7.95 1.49
N ALA A 43 -15.80 7.29 2.46
CA ALA A 43 -16.01 7.59 3.88
C ALA A 43 -15.55 9.01 4.21
N VAL A 44 -14.42 9.46 3.63
CA VAL A 44 -13.97 10.85 3.75
C VAL A 44 -14.97 11.83 3.16
N GLN A 45 -15.46 11.60 1.94
CA GLN A 45 -16.47 12.45 1.28
C GLN A 45 -17.76 12.55 2.11
N LYS A 46 -18.30 11.40 2.57
CA LYS A 46 -19.47 11.37 3.45
C LYS A 46 -19.29 12.19 4.73
N ARG A 47 -18.09 12.13 5.33
CA ARG A 47 -17.77 12.93 6.53
C ARG A 47 -17.75 14.41 6.21
N LEU A 48 -17.14 14.82 5.11
CA LEU A 48 -17.09 16.21 4.66
C LEU A 48 -18.49 16.74 4.36
N ASP A 49 -19.29 15.97 3.61
CA ASP A 49 -20.67 16.34 3.28
C ASP A 49 -21.56 16.47 4.54
N ALA A 50 -21.42 15.53 5.47
CA ALA A 50 -22.23 15.53 6.70
C ALA A 50 -21.86 16.66 7.67
N VAL A 51 -20.60 17.07 7.73
CA VAL A 51 -20.13 18.06 8.70
C VAL A 51 -20.08 19.47 8.12
N ALA A 52 -19.55 19.64 6.92
CA ALA A 52 -19.45 20.93 6.26
C ALA A 52 -20.64 21.27 5.37
N GLY A 53 -21.18 20.28 4.68
CA GLY A 53 -22.10 20.43 3.56
C GLY A 53 -21.38 20.23 2.22
N PRO A 54 -22.04 19.62 1.22
CA PRO A 54 -21.39 19.29 -0.06
C PRO A 54 -20.95 20.53 -0.85
N ASP A 55 -21.50 21.69 -0.59
CA ASP A 55 -21.19 22.98 -1.20
C ASP A 55 -20.08 23.77 -0.46
N LYS A 56 -19.65 23.29 0.71
CA LYS A 56 -18.73 24.00 1.61
C LYS A 56 -17.31 23.41 1.65
N TRP A 57 -17.04 22.45 0.80
CA TRP A 57 -15.67 21.93 0.65
C TRP A 57 -15.36 21.66 -0.82
N SER A 58 -14.08 21.68 -1.12
CA SER A 58 -13.60 21.35 -2.46
C SER A 58 -12.25 20.68 -2.38
N VAL A 59 -11.90 19.90 -3.41
CA VAL A 59 -10.59 19.32 -3.59
C VAL A 59 -10.07 19.63 -4.98
N SER A 60 -8.80 19.99 -5.07
CA SER A 60 -8.08 20.15 -6.33
C SER A 60 -6.84 19.25 -6.34
N TYR A 61 -6.46 18.80 -7.54
CA TYR A 61 -5.31 17.92 -7.74
C TYR A 61 -4.33 18.57 -8.68
N THR A 62 -3.06 18.59 -8.28
CA THR A 62 -1.96 19.10 -9.07
C THR A 62 -0.98 17.97 -9.36
N PRO A 63 -0.76 17.59 -10.63
CA PRO A 63 0.24 16.59 -10.95
C PRO A 63 1.64 17.11 -10.62
N ILE A 64 2.50 16.22 -10.14
CA ILE A 64 3.90 16.51 -9.84
C ILE A 64 4.81 15.56 -10.59
N ASP A 65 5.89 16.11 -11.12
CA ASP A 65 7.01 15.36 -11.68
C ASP A 65 8.29 15.90 -11.02
N MET A 66 8.89 15.11 -10.15
CA MET A 66 10.13 15.45 -9.46
C MET A 66 11.36 14.88 -10.16
N GLY A 67 11.21 14.39 -11.40
CA GLY A 67 12.28 13.80 -12.19
C GLY A 67 12.63 12.39 -11.74
N THR A 68 13.86 11.99 -12.06
CA THR A 68 14.35 10.63 -11.83
C THR A 68 15.43 10.65 -10.76
N ILE A 69 15.30 9.75 -9.79
CA ILE A 69 16.31 9.52 -8.75
C ILE A 69 16.94 8.14 -8.92
N THR A 70 18.17 8.00 -8.45
CA THR A 70 18.84 6.71 -8.34
C THR A 70 18.59 6.17 -6.94
N VAL A 71 18.01 4.97 -6.85
CA VAL A 71 17.74 4.27 -5.58
C VAL A 71 18.64 3.05 -5.52
N SER A 72 19.43 2.93 -4.45
CA SER A 72 20.23 1.73 -4.18
C SER A 72 19.31 0.64 -3.63
N THR A 73 19.30 -0.51 -4.30
CA THR A 73 18.57 -1.70 -3.87
C THR A 73 19.58 -2.83 -3.59
N TYR A 74 19.11 -3.92 -2.97
CA TYR A 74 19.91 -5.13 -2.77
C TYR A 74 20.48 -5.69 -4.10
N ASN A 75 19.82 -5.43 -5.22
CA ASN A 75 20.19 -5.89 -6.55
C ASN A 75 20.97 -4.83 -7.38
N GLY A 76 21.43 -3.74 -6.76
CA GLY A 76 22.13 -2.64 -7.41
C GLY A 76 21.31 -1.36 -7.49
N GLU A 77 21.81 -0.39 -8.23
CA GLU A 77 21.14 0.89 -8.42
C GLU A 77 20.03 0.79 -9.46
N VAL A 78 18.87 1.36 -9.12
CA VAL A 78 17.70 1.44 -10.01
C VAL A 78 17.29 2.89 -10.17
N GLN A 79 16.99 3.29 -11.39
CA GLN A 79 16.43 4.61 -11.69
C GLN A 79 14.93 4.59 -11.46
N LYS A 80 14.42 5.47 -10.59
CA LYS A 80 13.00 5.61 -10.29
C LYS A 80 12.53 7.01 -10.63
N THR A 81 11.56 7.13 -11.53
CA THR A 81 10.90 8.41 -11.81
C THR A 81 9.86 8.70 -10.73
N LEU A 82 9.96 9.86 -10.11
CA LEU A 82 9.05 10.32 -9.05
C LEU A 82 7.95 11.17 -9.66
N LYS A 83 6.78 10.59 -9.87
CA LYS A 83 5.56 11.26 -10.32
C LYS A 83 4.44 11.04 -9.35
N GLY A 84 3.53 11.99 -9.23
CA GLY A 84 2.42 11.89 -8.29
C GLY A 84 1.39 12.99 -8.46
N PHE A 85 0.56 13.12 -7.43
CA PHE A 85 -0.40 14.20 -7.29
C PHE A 85 -0.30 14.83 -5.91
N PHE A 86 -0.34 16.14 -5.86
CA PHE A 86 -0.77 16.86 -4.66
C PHE A 86 -2.29 17.01 -4.71
N ALA A 87 -2.95 16.66 -3.60
CA ALA A 87 -4.34 17.03 -3.35
C ALA A 87 -4.37 18.19 -2.38
N THR A 88 -5.19 19.20 -2.67
CA THR A 88 -5.47 20.31 -1.77
C THR A 88 -6.95 20.29 -1.42
N ILE A 89 -7.27 20.12 -0.13
CA ILE A 89 -8.64 20.24 0.39
C ILE A 89 -8.79 21.64 0.98
N LYS A 90 -9.92 22.31 0.63
CA LYS A 90 -10.38 23.55 1.24
C LYS A 90 -11.75 23.32 1.85
N ILE A 91 -11.93 23.67 3.14
CA ILE A 91 -13.17 23.49 3.89
C ILE A 91 -13.55 24.83 4.52
N GLU A 92 -14.76 25.30 4.28
CA GLU A 92 -15.30 26.53 4.89
C GLU A 92 -15.68 26.29 6.36
N LEU A 93 -15.29 27.20 7.23
CA LEU A 93 -15.61 27.12 8.65
C LEU A 93 -16.89 27.88 8.97
N PRO A 94 -17.72 27.40 9.92
CA PRO A 94 -19.03 28.01 10.25
C PRO A 94 -18.94 29.48 10.73
N GLU A 95 -17.89 29.84 11.44
CA GLU A 95 -17.69 31.21 11.95
C GLU A 95 -16.80 32.05 11.03
N GLY A 96 -16.62 31.58 9.78
CA GLY A 96 -15.78 32.22 8.78
C GLY A 96 -14.33 31.70 8.75
N GLY A 97 -13.69 31.91 7.62
CA GLY A 97 -12.36 31.37 7.35
C GLY A 97 -12.39 29.97 6.72
N PHE A 98 -11.24 29.37 6.53
CA PHE A 98 -11.07 28.10 5.85
C PHE A 98 -10.02 27.22 6.52
N ILE A 99 -10.23 25.91 6.51
CA ILE A 99 -9.16 24.93 6.64
C ILE A 99 -8.65 24.66 5.22
N THR A 100 -7.37 24.88 4.98
CA THR A 100 -6.71 24.50 3.72
C THR A 100 -5.50 23.64 4.04
N LYS A 101 -5.47 22.43 3.51
CA LYS A 101 -4.35 21.49 3.65
C LYS A 101 -4.01 20.89 2.30
N GLN A 102 -2.73 20.53 2.15
CA GLN A 102 -2.19 19.87 0.98
C GLN A 102 -1.34 18.68 1.41
N ASP A 103 -1.45 17.58 0.69
CA ASP A 103 -0.57 16.42 0.82
C ASP A 103 -0.47 15.69 -0.51
N GLY A 104 0.58 14.88 -0.70
CA GLY A 104 0.87 14.23 -1.97
C GLY A 104 1.00 12.71 -1.86
N ALA A 105 0.80 12.05 -2.99
CA ALA A 105 1.09 10.64 -3.14
C ALA A 105 1.71 10.37 -4.51
N ASN A 106 2.62 9.39 -4.55
CA ASN A 106 3.17 8.91 -5.81
C ASN A 106 2.09 8.19 -6.62
N ILE A 107 2.25 8.20 -7.95
CA ILE A 107 1.47 7.31 -8.80
C ILE A 107 2.00 5.88 -8.67
N THR A 108 1.10 4.92 -8.81
CA THR A 108 1.45 3.49 -8.87
C THR A 108 1.61 3.04 -10.32
N ASP A 109 2.31 1.95 -10.55
CA ASP A 109 2.52 1.40 -11.91
C ASP A 109 1.22 0.88 -12.52
N PHE A 110 0.24 0.53 -11.68
CA PHE A 110 -1.08 0.06 -12.10
C PHE A 110 -2.16 1.10 -11.74
N GLU A 111 -3.05 1.43 -12.69
CA GLU A 111 -4.07 2.49 -12.55
C GLU A 111 -3.50 3.82 -11.98
N SER A 112 -2.36 4.24 -12.50
CA SER A 112 -1.51 5.28 -11.93
C SER A 112 -2.25 6.59 -11.58
N VAL A 113 -3.16 7.05 -12.44
CA VAL A 113 -3.91 8.30 -12.20
C VAL A 113 -4.92 8.12 -11.08
N LYS A 114 -5.75 7.07 -11.14
CA LYS A 114 -6.78 6.79 -10.11
C LYS A 114 -6.16 6.52 -8.74
N GLY A 115 -5.09 5.72 -8.70
CA GLY A 115 -4.37 5.41 -7.47
C GLY A 115 -3.76 6.66 -6.84
N GLY A 116 -2.98 7.43 -7.59
CA GLY A 116 -2.34 8.64 -7.10
C GLY A 116 -3.33 9.70 -6.61
N ILE A 117 -4.45 9.90 -7.32
CA ILE A 117 -5.53 10.80 -6.90
C ILE A 117 -6.20 10.30 -5.61
N SER A 118 -6.57 9.02 -5.55
CA SER A 118 -7.23 8.45 -4.37
C SER A 118 -6.34 8.51 -3.14
N ASP A 119 -5.06 8.22 -3.27
CA ASP A 119 -4.14 8.22 -2.14
C ASP A 119 -3.79 9.63 -1.68
N SER A 120 -3.53 10.57 -2.59
CA SER A 120 -3.33 11.97 -2.21
C SER A 120 -4.55 12.55 -1.51
N PHE A 121 -5.78 12.18 -1.92
CA PHE A 121 -7.01 12.59 -1.25
C PHE A 121 -7.12 12.06 0.18
N LYS A 122 -6.85 10.77 0.40
CA LYS A 122 -6.87 10.17 1.75
C LYS A 122 -5.80 10.78 2.66
N ARG A 123 -4.62 11.04 2.13
CA ARG A 123 -3.52 11.68 2.87
C ARG A 123 -3.86 13.10 3.29
N VAL A 124 -4.36 13.92 2.37
CA VAL A 124 -4.75 15.30 2.72
C VAL A 124 -5.95 15.35 3.67
N ALA A 125 -6.87 14.36 3.60
CA ALA A 125 -7.95 14.21 4.58
C ALA A 125 -7.40 13.95 5.99
N ALA A 126 -6.40 13.08 6.12
CA ALA A 126 -5.69 12.86 7.38
C ALA A 126 -4.96 14.13 7.85
N ALA A 127 -4.41 14.94 6.94
CA ALA A 127 -3.84 16.24 7.27
C ALA A 127 -4.89 17.23 7.81
N CYS A 128 -6.17 17.09 7.41
CA CYS A 128 -7.32 17.80 8.00
C CYS A 128 -7.81 17.17 9.32
N GLY A 129 -7.25 16.05 9.77
CA GLY A 129 -7.64 15.33 10.97
C GLY A 129 -8.66 14.21 10.74
N ILE A 130 -9.20 14.05 9.55
CA ILE A 130 -10.20 13.02 9.20
C ILE A 130 -9.50 11.65 9.17
N GLY A 131 -9.87 10.76 10.10
CA GLY A 131 -9.27 9.42 10.20
C GLY A 131 -7.80 9.39 10.67
N ARG A 132 -7.22 10.52 11.05
CA ARG A 132 -5.81 10.59 11.49
C ARG A 132 -5.51 9.66 12.68
N TYR A 133 -6.44 9.51 13.61
CA TYR A 133 -6.31 8.66 14.78
C TYR A 133 -6.04 7.18 14.44
N LEU A 134 -6.34 6.75 13.22
CA LEU A 134 -6.08 5.38 12.79
C LEU A 134 -4.58 5.05 12.73
N TYR A 135 -3.73 6.06 12.56
CA TYR A 135 -2.27 5.90 12.57
C TYR A 135 -1.73 5.67 14.00
N ASP A 136 -2.51 6.03 15.03
CA ASP A 136 -2.15 5.84 16.44
C ASP A 136 -2.62 4.50 16.99
N LEU A 137 -3.29 3.67 16.17
CA LEU A 137 -3.73 2.34 16.57
C LEU A 137 -2.52 1.42 16.83
N PRO A 138 -2.60 0.56 17.87
CA PRO A 138 -1.54 -0.39 18.17
C PRO A 138 -1.38 -1.38 17.02
N GLN A 139 -0.13 -1.61 16.63
CA GLN A 139 0.19 -2.61 15.62
C GLN A 139 -0.20 -4.01 16.11
N THR A 140 -1.06 -4.68 15.37
CA THR A 140 -1.61 -5.98 15.77
C THR A 140 -1.39 -7.01 14.67
N TRP A 141 -0.76 -8.13 15.03
CA TRP A 141 -0.63 -9.29 14.17
C TRP A 141 -1.92 -10.12 14.22
N VAL A 142 -2.52 -10.34 13.06
CA VAL A 142 -3.78 -11.08 12.90
C VAL A 142 -3.59 -12.31 11.99
N PRO A 143 -4.41 -13.36 12.15
CA PRO A 143 -4.41 -14.49 11.23
C PRO A 143 -4.78 -14.05 9.81
N ILE A 144 -4.12 -14.64 8.81
CA ILE A 144 -4.42 -14.43 7.40
C ILE A 144 -4.65 -15.78 6.70
N ASP A 145 -5.46 -15.76 5.66
CA ASP A 145 -5.69 -16.92 4.81
C ASP A 145 -4.51 -17.17 3.84
N GLN A 146 -4.62 -18.25 3.04
CA GLN A 146 -3.60 -18.61 2.05
C GLN A 146 -3.38 -17.54 0.95
N TRP A 147 -4.35 -16.66 0.74
CA TRP A 147 -4.24 -15.55 -0.22
C TRP A 147 -3.68 -14.28 0.44
N GLY A 148 -3.64 -14.24 1.77
CA GLY A 148 -3.12 -13.12 2.55
C GLY A 148 -4.21 -12.15 3.00
N ASN A 149 -5.48 -12.55 2.99
CA ASN A 149 -6.58 -11.74 3.53
C ASN A 149 -6.69 -11.94 5.03
N ILE A 150 -7.06 -10.88 5.74
CA ILE A 150 -7.30 -10.92 7.19
C ILE A 150 -8.56 -11.74 7.47
N THR A 151 -8.44 -12.79 8.29
CA THR A 151 -9.56 -13.64 8.69
C THR A 151 -10.23 -13.20 9.98
N GLN A 152 -9.53 -12.38 10.79
CA GLN A 152 -10.06 -11.83 12.03
C GLN A 152 -9.55 -10.40 12.20
N VAL A 153 -10.44 -9.42 12.13
CA VAL A 153 -10.09 -8.01 12.31
C VAL A 153 -9.75 -7.70 13.78
N PRO A 154 -8.79 -6.79 14.04
CA PRO A 154 -8.48 -6.35 15.40
C PRO A 154 -9.65 -5.62 16.05
N ARG A 155 -9.75 -5.74 17.38
CA ARG A 155 -10.66 -4.90 18.14
C ARG A 155 -10.11 -3.48 18.23
N LEU A 156 -10.97 -2.50 18.01
CA LEU A 156 -10.62 -1.10 18.22
C LEU A 156 -10.56 -0.78 19.72
N PRO A 157 -9.57 -0.02 20.20
CA PRO A 157 -9.56 0.50 21.53
C PRO A 157 -10.72 1.51 21.73
N SER A 158 -11.18 1.67 22.97
CA SER A 158 -12.35 2.52 23.28
C SER A 158 -12.19 3.98 22.84
N TRP A 159 -10.97 4.50 22.87
CA TRP A 159 -10.68 5.87 22.44
C TRP A 159 -10.81 6.07 20.93
N ALA A 160 -10.68 4.99 20.14
CA ALA A 160 -10.82 4.99 18.68
C ALA A 160 -12.26 4.71 18.21
N MET A 161 -13.21 4.69 19.13
CA MET A 161 -14.62 4.44 18.85
C MET A 161 -15.45 5.72 18.99
N PRO A 162 -16.56 5.88 18.24
CA PRO A 162 -17.49 6.98 18.48
C PRO A 162 -18.03 6.97 19.89
N LYS A 163 -18.23 8.15 20.49
CA LYS A 163 -18.80 8.27 21.84
C LYS A 163 -20.18 7.60 21.90
N GLY A 164 -20.37 6.70 22.88
CA GLY A 164 -21.64 6.01 23.09
C GLY A 164 -21.84 4.74 22.26
N SER A 165 -20.88 4.34 21.44
CA SER A 165 -20.92 3.03 20.78
C SER A 165 -20.45 1.95 21.76
N ASN A 166 -21.33 0.98 22.08
CA ASN A 166 -20.89 -0.26 22.72
C ASN A 166 -20.20 -1.13 21.68
N GLN A 167 -19.12 -1.82 22.08
CA GLN A 167 -18.53 -2.87 21.26
C GLN A 167 -19.58 -3.99 21.11
N ALA A 168 -20.35 -3.96 20.05
CA ALA A 168 -20.90 -5.19 19.53
C ALA A 168 -19.74 -6.09 19.10
N GLU A 169 -19.91 -7.42 19.21
CA GLU A 169 -18.94 -8.36 18.63
C GLU A 169 -18.56 -7.88 17.22
N PRO A 170 -17.26 -7.92 16.88
CA PRO A 170 -16.83 -7.47 15.56
C PRO A 170 -17.72 -8.19 14.52
N PRO A 171 -18.33 -7.47 13.59
CA PRO A 171 -19.02 -8.14 12.50
C PRO A 171 -18.03 -9.12 11.90
N VAL A 172 -18.43 -10.37 11.77
CA VAL A 172 -17.75 -11.32 10.90
C VAL A 172 -17.88 -10.65 9.53
N GLN A 173 -16.91 -9.85 9.16
CA GLN A 173 -16.80 -9.40 7.79
C GLN A 173 -16.56 -10.68 7.03
N GLU A 174 -17.64 -11.22 6.42
CA GLU A 174 -17.45 -12.09 5.28
C GLU A 174 -16.38 -11.42 4.44
N ALA A 175 -15.32 -12.16 4.14
CA ALA A 175 -14.19 -11.65 3.39
C ALA A 175 -14.75 -11.00 2.12
N VAL A 176 -15.04 -9.71 2.21
CA VAL A 176 -15.25 -8.90 1.04
C VAL A 176 -13.86 -8.93 0.44
N SER A 177 -13.70 -9.85 -0.52
CA SER A 177 -12.54 -9.84 -1.40
C SER A 177 -12.40 -8.39 -1.83
N ALA A 178 -11.41 -7.70 -1.24
CA ALA A 178 -11.01 -6.40 -1.73
C ALA A 178 -10.91 -6.58 -3.24
N PRO A 179 -11.49 -5.68 -4.04
CA PRO A 179 -11.32 -5.79 -5.48
C PRO A 179 -9.83 -6.06 -5.68
N SER A 180 -9.48 -7.07 -6.45
CA SER A 180 -8.11 -7.56 -6.69
C SER A 180 -7.22 -6.53 -7.42
N GLU A 181 -7.52 -5.25 -7.26
CA GLU A 181 -6.99 -4.10 -7.97
C GLU A 181 -5.94 -3.29 -7.19
N TYR A 182 -5.55 -3.72 -5.99
CA TYR A 182 -4.43 -3.06 -5.31
C TYR A 182 -3.24 -4.03 -5.25
N PRO A 183 -2.13 -3.69 -5.91
CA PRO A 183 -0.87 -4.41 -5.71
C PRO A 183 -0.51 -4.39 -4.23
N SER A 184 -0.12 -5.54 -3.69
CA SER A 184 0.30 -5.72 -2.29
C SER A 184 1.67 -5.11 -1.96
N GLU A 185 2.18 -4.21 -2.80
CA GLU A 185 3.44 -3.49 -2.62
C GLU A 185 3.19 -2.00 -2.43
N TYR A 186 2.63 -1.63 -1.28
CA TYR A 186 2.83 -0.30 -0.74
C TYR A 186 3.83 -0.41 0.41
N ASP A 187 5.10 -0.23 0.08
CA ASP A 187 6.09 0.24 1.04
C ASP A 187 5.63 1.62 1.50
N ASP A 188 5.24 1.73 2.78
CA ASP A 188 5.06 3.01 3.43
C ASP A 188 6.43 3.70 3.47
N PRO A 189 6.66 4.80 2.73
CA PRO A 189 7.96 5.47 2.73
C PRO A 189 8.34 6.07 4.10
N PHE A 190 7.45 5.99 5.09
CA PHE A 190 7.68 6.41 6.47
C PHE A 190 7.71 5.24 7.46
N ALA A 191 7.61 3.98 7.03
CA ALA A 191 7.97 2.86 7.86
C ALA A 191 9.50 2.84 7.97
N GLY A 192 10.02 3.59 8.93
CA GLY A 192 11.45 3.64 9.22
C GLY A 192 11.99 2.23 9.39
N GLU A 193 12.99 1.92 8.59
CA GLU A 193 13.81 0.73 8.71
C GLU A 193 14.47 0.75 10.09
N TYR A 194 13.92 -0.03 11.04
CA TYR A 194 14.65 -0.34 12.26
C TYR A 194 15.73 -1.36 11.88
N PRO A 195 17.02 -1.08 12.18
CA PRO A 195 18.08 -2.02 11.88
C PRO A 195 17.86 -3.30 12.68
N GLU A 196 17.77 -4.43 11.99
CA GLU A 196 17.86 -5.74 12.64
C GLU A 196 19.26 -5.93 13.20
N PRO A 197 19.43 -6.60 14.37
CA PRO A 197 20.75 -6.90 14.92
C PRO A 197 21.52 -7.79 13.93
N MET A 198 22.73 -7.37 13.62
CA MET A 198 23.68 -8.16 12.82
C MET A 198 24.00 -9.47 13.53
N GLU A 199 23.54 -10.60 13.01
CA GLU A 199 24.22 -11.88 13.22
C GLU A 199 25.23 -12.10 12.09
N SER A 200 26.48 -12.03 12.48
CA SER A 200 27.61 -12.37 11.63
C SER A 200 27.68 -13.89 11.43
N THR A 201 27.50 -14.35 10.21
CA THR A 201 28.06 -15.64 9.80
C THR A 201 28.69 -15.49 8.44
N MET A 202 30.02 -15.56 8.47
CA MET A 202 30.85 -15.80 7.31
C MET A 202 30.43 -17.13 6.68
N SER A 203 30.27 -17.16 5.38
CA SER A 203 30.23 -18.40 4.61
C SER A 203 31.00 -18.23 3.30
N GLU A 204 31.84 -19.19 3.05
CA GLU A 204 32.81 -19.36 2.00
C GLU A 204 32.24 -19.39 0.56
N PRO A 205 33.06 -19.25 -0.48
CA PRO A 205 32.65 -19.16 -1.87
C PRO A 205 32.20 -20.53 -2.39
N VAL A 206 30.94 -20.63 -2.77
CA VAL A 206 30.36 -21.83 -3.39
C VAL A 206 30.35 -21.68 -4.91
N GLY A 207 30.76 -22.74 -5.58
CA GLY A 207 30.83 -22.90 -7.02
C GLY A 207 29.55 -22.61 -7.77
N SER A 208 29.66 -22.48 -9.10
CA SER A 208 28.66 -22.09 -10.08
C SER A 208 27.29 -22.76 -9.87
N ALA A 209 26.41 -22.09 -9.15
CA ALA A 209 25.03 -22.54 -8.95
C ALA A 209 24.24 -22.34 -10.24
N GLU A 210 23.64 -23.43 -10.74
CA GLU A 210 22.76 -23.45 -11.91
C GLU A 210 21.56 -22.49 -11.66
N ILE A 211 21.35 -21.49 -12.54
CA ILE A 211 20.31 -20.46 -12.38
C ILE A 211 18.95 -21.11 -12.54
N THR A 212 18.08 -20.99 -11.51
CA THR A 212 16.73 -21.58 -11.48
C THR A 212 15.65 -20.49 -11.52
N PHE A 213 14.45 -20.82 -12.00
CA PHE A 213 13.30 -19.92 -11.95
C PHE A 213 12.82 -19.73 -10.50
N PRO A 214 12.73 -18.49 -9.98
CA PRO A 214 12.26 -18.24 -8.62
C PRO A 214 10.73 -18.36 -8.48
N SER A 215 9.99 -18.19 -9.61
CA SER A 215 8.53 -18.16 -9.64
C SER A 215 7.99 -18.56 -11.03
N GLY A 216 6.66 -18.75 -11.14
CA GLY A 216 5.99 -19.04 -12.40
C GLY A 216 5.90 -20.54 -12.74
N LYS A 217 5.57 -20.83 -13.99
CA LYS A 217 5.28 -22.19 -14.50
C LYS A 217 6.42 -23.19 -14.25
N TYR A 218 7.65 -22.74 -14.26
CA TYR A 218 8.86 -23.55 -14.11
C TYR A 218 9.63 -23.26 -12.81
N LYS A 219 8.94 -22.80 -11.74
CA LYS A 219 9.55 -22.51 -10.44
C LYS A 219 10.42 -23.65 -9.95
N GLY A 220 11.68 -23.35 -9.56
CA GLY A 220 12.66 -24.29 -9.02
C GLY A 220 13.38 -25.12 -10.10
N GLN A 221 13.00 -25.01 -11.37
CA GLN A 221 13.71 -25.69 -12.47
C GLN A 221 14.86 -24.82 -12.99
N PRO A 222 16.00 -25.43 -13.35
CA PRO A 222 17.07 -24.72 -14.02
C PRO A 222 16.62 -24.15 -15.37
N VAL A 223 16.98 -22.88 -15.62
CA VAL A 223 16.65 -22.21 -16.89
C VAL A 223 17.18 -22.97 -18.09
N SER A 224 18.36 -23.57 -17.96
CA SER A 224 19.03 -24.38 -18.99
C SER A 224 18.24 -25.64 -19.40
N LYS A 225 17.35 -26.15 -18.55
CA LYS A 225 16.56 -27.37 -18.78
C LYS A 225 15.13 -27.12 -19.30
N VAL A 226 14.75 -25.84 -19.46
CA VAL A 226 13.42 -25.50 -19.96
C VAL A 226 13.44 -25.35 -21.48
N HIS A 227 12.68 -26.20 -22.16
CA HIS A 227 12.56 -26.23 -23.63
C HIS A 227 11.29 -25.55 -24.14
N ASP A 228 10.58 -24.79 -23.30
CA ASP A 228 9.44 -23.96 -23.70
C ASP A 228 9.96 -22.59 -24.21
N PHE A 229 10.30 -22.56 -25.49
CA PHE A 229 10.90 -21.37 -26.11
C PHE A 229 9.93 -20.19 -26.14
N GLY A 230 8.63 -20.41 -26.15
CA GLY A 230 7.61 -19.36 -26.01
C GLY A 230 7.68 -18.70 -24.64
N TYR A 231 7.79 -19.51 -23.60
CA TYR A 231 7.95 -19.04 -22.22
C TYR A 231 9.30 -18.32 -22.05
N LEU A 232 10.40 -18.86 -22.57
CA LEU A 232 11.71 -18.22 -22.47
C LEU A 232 11.76 -16.85 -23.16
N ARG A 233 11.13 -16.69 -24.34
CA ARG A 233 11.01 -15.38 -25.01
C ARG A 233 10.22 -14.38 -24.18
N TRP A 234 9.14 -14.85 -23.55
CA TRP A 234 8.37 -14.00 -22.64
C TRP A 234 9.21 -13.60 -21.40
N VAL A 235 9.98 -14.52 -20.82
CA VAL A 235 10.89 -14.23 -19.68
C VAL A 235 11.90 -13.14 -20.04
N VAL A 236 12.51 -13.20 -21.22
CA VAL A 236 13.48 -12.20 -21.69
C VAL A 236 12.85 -10.82 -21.84
N SER A 237 11.61 -10.74 -22.35
CA SER A 237 10.90 -9.48 -22.55
C SER A 237 10.20 -8.95 -21.30
N SER A 238 9.97 -9.79 -20.28
CA SER A 238 9.23 -9.46 -19.07
C SER A 238 10.06 -8.62 -18.09
N SER A 239 9.47 -7.62 -17.49
CA SER A 239 10.08 -6.86 -16.38
C SER A 239 10.09 -7.62 -15.03
N GLN A 240 9.36 -8.75 -14.94
CA GLN A 240 9.19 -9.51 -13.70
C GLN A 240 10.39 -10.39 -13.31
N PHE A 241 11.31 -10.63 -14.24
CA PHE A 241 12.47 -11.51 -13.99
C PHE A 241 13.77 -10.73 -13.86
N ARG A 242 14.63 -11.22 -12.97
CA ARG A 242 15.96 -10.67 -12.74
C ARG A 242 16.82 -10.81 -14.00
N GLN A 243 17.80 -9.94 -14.16
CA GLN A 243 18.63 -9.88 -15.36
C GLN A 243 19.45 -11.17 -15.59
N ASP A 244 19.91 -11.83 -14.51
CA ASP A 244 20.61 -13.12 -14.58
C ASP A 244 19.74 -14.23 -15.21
N ILE A 245 18.46 -14.29 -14.85
CA ILE A 245 17.49 -15.25 -15.41
C ILE A 245 17.19 -14.92 -16.88
N LYS A 246 17.05 -13.64 -17.23
CA LYS A 246 16.85 -13.21 -18.62
C LYS A 246 18.07 -13.55 -19.48
N ASN A 247 19.26 -13.32 -18.97
CA ASN A 247 20.49 -13.66 -19.68
C ASN A 247 20.62 -15.18 -19.86
N ALA A 248 20.27 -15.98 -18.84
CA ALA A 248 20.26 -17.43 -18.96
C ALA A 248 19.20 -17.92 -19.98
N ALA A 249 18.00 -17.32 -19.97
CA ALA A 249 16.94 -17.63 -20.92
C ALA A 249 17.33 -17.25 -22.35
N GLN A 250 17.98 -16.10 -22.55
CA GLN A 250 18.51 -15.67 -23.85
C GLN A 250 19.59 -16.63 -24.34
N GLY A 251 20.51 -17.06 -23.48
CA GLY A 251 21.53 -18.04 -23.83
C GLY A 251 20.96 -19.36 -24.33
N VAL A 252 19.85 -19.84 -23.73
CA VAL A 252 19.14 -21.04 -24.21
C VAL A 252 18.50 -20.78 -25.59
N LEU A 253 17.89 -19.63 -25.81
CA LEU A 253 17.30 -19.27 -27.09
C LEU A 253 18.34 -19.17 -28.21
N ASP A 254 19.52 -18.62 -27.91
CA ASP A 254 20.61 -18.43 -28.87
C ASP A 254 21.22 -19.77 -29.29
N THR A 255 21.28 -20.75 -28.38
CA THR A 255 21.78 -22.12 -28.71
C THR A 255 20.86 -22.93 -29.63
N VAL A 256 19.58 -22.54 -29.74
CA VAL A 256 18.59 -23.21 -30.59
C VAL A 256 18.44 -22.51 -31.95
N SER A 257 18.97 -21.28 -32.07
CA SER A 257 18.92 -20.48 -33.31
C SER A 257 20.19 -20.59 -34.14
N ALA A 258 21.20 -21.32 -33.65
CA ALA A 258 22.46 -21.66 -34.32
C ALA A 258 22.41 -23.09 -34.87
#